data_98f2eda90724ef83cf31adbfb2be8ee0
#
_entry.id   98f2eda90724ef83cf31adbfb2be8ee0
#
_cell.length_a   1.000
_cell.length_b   1.000
_cell.length_c   1.000
_cell.angle_alpha   90.00
_cell.angle_beta   90.00
_cell.angle_gamma   90.00
#
_symmetry.space_group_name_H-M   'P 1'
#
loop_
_entity.id
_entity.type
_entity.pdbx_description
1 polymer ?
#
loop_
_entity_poly.entity_id
_entity_poly.type
_entity_poly.pdbx_seq_one_letter_code
_entity_poly.pdbx_strand_id
1 'polypeptide(L)'
;MTVSTHVLDTELGRPAQGVRVELWRGEELAGSAETDADGRIRDLGQGDPGTYRLVFHPPSPFFRRVELEVELTDGHHHIPLLLSSYACATYRGS
;
A
#
# COMPACT_ATOMS: atom_id res chain seq x y z
N MET A 1 -6.34 13.33 -7.08
CA MET A 1 -5.16 12.65 -6.53
C MET A 1 -5.05 11.24 -7.09
N THR A 2 -3.86 10.69 -7.11
CA THR A 2 -3.58 9.32 -7.52
C THR A 2 -2.66 8.66 -6.48
N VAL A 3 -2.69 7.33 -6.40
CA VAL A 3 -1.93 6.58 -5.38
C VAL A 3 -1.19 5.43 -6.04
N SER A 4 0.05 5.23 -5.64
CA SER A 4 0.85 4.06 -5.96
C SER A 4 1.48 3.48 -4.70
N THR A 5 1.92 2.25 -4.76
CA THR A 5 2.61 1.59 -3.65
C THR A 5 3.72 0.68 -4.16
N HIS A 6 4.59 0.27 -3.24
CA HIS A 6 5.68 -0.66 -3.49
C HIS A 6 5.90 -1.47 -2.23
N VAL A 7 5.71 -2.76 -2.30
CA VAL A 7 5.87 -3.65 -1.14
C VAL A 7 7.20 -4.39 -1.27
N LEU A 8 8.05 -4.23 -0.26
CA LEU A 8 9.40 -4.79 -0.22
C LEU A 8 9.53 -5.77 0.94
N ASP A 9 10.00 -6.97 0.65
CA ASP A 9 10.34 -7.97 1.66
C ASP A 9 11.77 -7.71 2.13
N THR A 10 11.90 -7.17 3.34
CA THR A 10 13.19 -6.77 3.89
C THR A 10 13.96 -7.93 4.51
N GLU A 11 13.32 -9.08 4.75
CA GLU A 11 14.04 -10.30 5.17
C GLU A 11 14.79 -10.91 4.00
N LEU A 12 14.12 -11.01 2.86
CA LEU A 12 14.69 -11.62 1.66
C LEU A 12 15.43 -10.63 0.77
N GLY A 13 15.27 -9.32 1.05
CA GLY A 13 15.92 -8.27 0.26
C GLY A 13 15.39 -8.17 -1.16
N ARG A 14 14.09 -8.41 -1.36
CA ARG A 14 13.47 -8.40 -2.69
C ARG A 14 12.03 -7.89 -2.65
N PRO A 15 11.45 -7.53 -3.82
CA PRO A 15 10.05 -7.12 -3.89
C PRO A 15 9.10 -8.25 -3.48
N ALA A 16 7.95 -7.89 -2.93
CA ALA A 16 6.89 -8.83 -2.58
C ALA A 16 5.81 -8.80 -3.66
N GLN A 17 5.73 -9.87 -4.45
CA GLN A 17 4.74 -10.04 -5.51
C GLN A 17 3.44 -10.63 -4.96
N GLY A 18 2.29 -10.23 -5.54
CA GLY A 18 1.00 -10.82 -5.23
C GLY A 18 0.37 -10.34 -3.94
N VAL A 19 0.84 -9.25 -3.38
CA VAL A 19 0.26 -8.66 -2.17
C VAL A 19 -0.97 -7.83 -2.56
N ARG A 20 -2.12 -8.20 -2.01
CA ARG A 20 -3.35 -7.45 -2.22
C ARG A 20 -3.34 -6.17 -1.42
N VAL A 21 -3.69 -5.07 -2.07
CA VAL A 21 -3.81 -3.75 -1.45
C VAL A 21 -5.12 -3.11 -1.85
N GLU A 22 -5.79 -2.49 -0.89
CA GLU A 22 -7.05 -1.79 -1.09
C GLU A 22 -6.91 -0.34 -0.68
N LEU A 23 -7.58 0.54 -1.43
CA LEU A 23 -7.71 1.95 -1.11
C LEU A 23 -9.16 2.24 -0.77
N TRP A 24 -9.41 2.70 0.46
CA TRP A 24 -10.75 2.98 0.96
C TRP A 24 -10.91 4.46 1.29
N ARG A 25 -12.09 4.98 0.96
CA ARG A 25 -12.54 6.28 1.47
C ARG A 25 -13.82 6.05 2.27
N GLY A 26 -13.71 6.12 3.60
CA GLY A 26 -14.80 5.68 4.45
C GLY A 26 -15.11 4.21 4.19
N GLU A 27 -16.35 3.91 3.83
CA GLU A 27 -16.80 2.56 3.50
C GLU A 27 -16.80 2.28 2.01
N GLU A 28 -16.31 3.22 1.19
CA GLU A 28 -16.24 3.04 -0.26
C GLU A 28 -14.86 2.56 -0.68
N LEU A 29 -14.85 1.49 -1.47
CA LEU A 29 -13.62 0.99 -2.08
C LEU A 29 -13.29 1.86 -3.28
N ALA A 30 -12.20 2.63 -3.18
CA ALA A 30 -11.74 3.51 -4.25
C ALA A 30 -10.83 2.79 -5.25
N GLY A 31 -10.24 1.67 -4.85
CA GLY A 31 -9.41 0.86 -5.72
C GLY A 31 -8.85 -0.35 -5.01
N SER A 32 -8.49 -1.36 -5.77
CA SER A 32 -7.77 -2.53 -5.26
C SER A 32 -6.94 -3.16 -6.37
N ALA A 33 -5.81 -3.74 -6.00
CA ALA A 33 -4.93 -4.44 -6.92
C ALA A 33 -3.99 -5.34 -6.14
N GLU A 34 -3.24 -6.17 -6.86
CA GLU A 34 -2.14 -6.95 -6.31
C GLU A 34 -0.82 -6.42 -6.84
N THR A 35 0.22 -6.50 -6.03
CA THR A 35 1.56 -6.09 -6.45
C THR A 35 2.06 -6.99 -7.58
N ASP A 36 2.77 -6.38 -8.53
CA ASP A 36 3.39 -7.07 -9.66
C ASP A 36 4.71 -7.75 -9.27
N ALA A 37 5.45 -8.25 -10.26
CA ALA A 37 6.73 -8.92 -10.03
C ALA A 37 7.77 -8.01 -9.38
N ASP A 38 7.64 -6.71 -9.55
CA ASP A 38 8.52 -5.71 -8.92
C ASP A 38 8.00 -5.25 -7.56
N GLY A 39 6.92 -5.85 -7.06
CA GLY A 39 6.28 -5.45 -5.81
C GLY A 39 5.50 -4.15 -5.91
N ARG A 40 5.18 -3.69 -7.11
CA ARG A 40 4.55 -2.39 -7.35
C ARG A 40 3.09 -2.50 -7.72
N ILE A 41 2.34 -1.48 -7.32
CA ILE A 41 1.05 -1.13 -7.88
C ILE A 41 1.18 0.32 -8.31
N ARG A 42 1.21 0.57 -9.61
CA ARG A 42 1.43 1.91 -10.17
C ARG A 42 0.19 2.79 -10.08
N ASP A 43 -0.98 2.16 -10.16
CA ASP A 43 -2.26 2.84 -10.07
C ASP A 43 -3.19 2.05 -9.14
N LEU A 44 -3.16 2.41 -7.86
CA LEU A 44 -4.03 1.80 -6.86
C LEU A 44 -5.42 2.45 -6.88
N GLY A 45 -5.51 3.70 -7.26
CA GLY A 45 -6.76 4.42 -7.33
C GLY A 45 -6.57 5.91 -7.46
N GLN A 46 -7.69 6.58 -7.63
CA GLN A 46 -7.76 8.03 -7.77
C GLN A 46 -9.02 8.58 -7.13
N GLY A 47 -9.06 9.86 -6.90
CA GLY A 47 -10.22 10.52 -6.32
C GLY A 47 -9.93 11.93 -5.85
N ASP A 48 -10.89 12.49 -5.13
CA ASP A 48 -10.75 13.80 -4.53
C ASP A 48 -9.82 13.76 -3.32
N PRO A 49 -9.14 14.87 -2.99
CA PRO A 49 -8.37 14.95 -1.75
C PRO A 49 -9.21 14.63 -0.52
N GLY A 50 -8.60 14.04 0.49
CA GLY A 50 -9.27 13.70 1.74
C GLY A 50 -8.56 12.59 2.50
N THR A 51 -9.25 12.06 3.50
CA THR A 51 -8.73 10.99 4.33
C THR A 51 -9.05 9.63 3.71
N TYR A 52 -8.01 8.82 3.52
CA TYR A 52 -8.13 7.48 2.93
C TYR A 52 -7.46 6.46 3.84
N ARG A 53 -7.85 5.18 3.68
CA ARG A 53 -7.17 4.05 4.30
C ARG A 53 -6.57 3.16 3.22
N LEU A 54 -5.29 2.85 3.36
CA LEU A 54 -4.66 1.77 2.59
C LEU A 54 -4.67 0.52 3.45
N VAL A 55 -5.15 -0.58 2.88
CA VAL A 55 -5.20 -1.86 3.58
C VAL A 55 -4.36 -2.87 2.79
N PHE A 56 -3.26 -3.30 3.38
CA PHE A 56 -2.37 -4.30 2.80
C PHE A 56 -2.69 -5.66 3.43
N HIS A 57 -2.69 -6.70 2.61
CA HIS A 57 -2.84 -8.09 3.05
C HIS A 57 -1.52 -8.82 2.82
N PRO A 58 -0.52 -8.62 3.68
CA PRO A 58 0.82 -9.14 3.44
C PRO A 58 0.94 -10.62 3.75
N PRO A 59 1.90 -11.33 3.12
CA PRO A 59 2.19 -12.72 3.44
C PRO A 59 3.04 -12.82 4.70
N SER A 60 2.51 -12.39 5.83
CA SER A 60 3.21 -12.36 7.12
C SER A 60 2.61 -13.41 8.05
N PRO A 61 3.44 -14.10 8.87
CA PRO A 61 2.92 -15.00 9.89
C PRO A 61 2.31 -14.25 11.08
N PHE A 62 2.56 -12.96 11.19
CA PHE A 62 2.14 -12.14 12.32
C PHE A 62 1.13 -11.06 11.94
N PHE A 63 1.43 -10.26 10.89
CA PHE A 63 0.52 -9.21 10.44
C PHE A 63 -0.54 -9.81 9.52
N ARG A 64 -1.77 -9.87 9.98
CA ARG A 64 -2.89 -10.32 9.15
C ARG A 64 -3.24 -9.29 8.10
N ARG A 65 -3.12 -8.03 8.46
CA ARG A 65 -3.23 -6.89 7.55
C ARG A 65 -2.55 -5.68 8.17
N VAL A 66 -2.17 -4.74 7.32
CA VAL A 66 -1.62 -3.46 7.73
C VAL A 66 -2.53 -2.37 7.19
N GLU A 67 -3.09 -1.56 8.07
CA GLU A 67 -3.94 -0.44 7.71
C GLU A 67 -3.23 0.87 7.99
N LEU A 68 -3.23 1.75 6.99
CA LEU A 68 -2.68 3.10 7.10
C LEU A 68 -3.78 4.09 6.83
N GLU A 69 -4.05 4.98 7.77
CA GLU A 69 -4.92 6.12 7.55
C GLU A 69 -4.06 7.31 7.17
N VAL A 70 -4.33 7.88 6.00
CA VAL A 70 -3.50 8.92 5.39
C VAL A 70 -4.35 10.07 4.88
N GLU A 71 -3.80 11.27 4.95
CA GLU A 71 -4.39 12.45 4.33
C GLU A 71 -3.79 12.66 2.97
N LEU A 72 -4.59 12.56 1.92
CA LEU A 72 -4.15 12.70 0.54
C LEU A 72 -4.60 14.04 -0.04
N THR A 73 -3.65 14.80 -0.54
CA THR A 73 -3.87 16.09 -1.17
C THR A 73 -3.88 15.95 -2.69
N ASP A 74 -3.88 17.04 -3.44
CA ASP A 74 -3.76 16.98 -4.89
C ASP A 74 -2.43 16.37 -5.32
N GLY A 75 -2.42 15.76 -6.50
CA GLY A 75 -1.24 15.17 -7.09
C GLY A 75 -1.09 13.68 -6.84
N HIS A 76 0.11 13.18 -7.05
CA HIS A 76 0.43 11.78 -6.91
C HIS A 76 1.08 11.48 -5.57
N HIS A 77 0.64 10.40 -4.92
CA HIS A 77 1.17 9.94 -3.63
C HIS A 77 1.69 8.52 -3.75
N HIS A 78 2.95 8.32 -3.42
CA HIS A 78 3.58 7.01 -3.37
C HIS A 78 3.75 6.59 -1.92
N ILE A 79 3.14 5.48 -1.53
CA ILE A 79 3.11 5.01 -0.14
C ILE A 79 3.66 3.59 -0.10
N PRO A 80 4.98 3.42 0.07
CA PRO A 80 5.61 2.11 0.12
C PRO A 80 5.43 1.43 1.47
N LEU A 81 5.53 0.10 1.48
CA LEU A 81 5.52 -0.71 2.68
C LEU A 81 6.76 -1.62 2.69
N LEU A 82 7.57 -1.48 3.73
CA LEU A 82 8.69 -2.38 3.99
C LEU A 82 8.21 -3.41 5.01
N LEU A 83 8.36 -4.67 4.70
CA LEU A 83 7.76 -5.76 5.46
C LEU A 83 8.79 -6.84 5.76
N SER A 84 8.84 -7.27 7.01
CA SER A 84 9.45 -8.52 7.42
C SER A 84 8.42 -9.36 8.15
N SER A 85 8.81 -10.54 8.64
CA SER A 85 7.86 -11.43 9.31
C SER A 85 7.17 -10.78 10.51
N TYR A 86 7.88 -9.94 11.26
CA TYR A 86 7.40 -9.38 12.52
C TYR A 86 7.55 -7.87 12.64
N ALA A 87 7.91 -7.19 11.56
CA ALA A 87 8.06 -5.74 11.56
C ALA A 87 7.62 -5.14 10.23
N CYS A 88 7.13 -3.92 10.26
CA CYS A 88 6.86 -3.19 9.04
C CYS A 88 7.16 -1.70 9.25
N ALA A 89 7.43 -1.02 8.14
CA ALA A 89 7.66 0.40 8.12
C ALA A 89 7.03 0.98 6.84
N THR A 90 6.59 2.21 6.94
CA THR A 90 6.03 2.94 5.82
C THR A 90 6.49 4.39 5.88
N TYR A 91 6.41 5.07 4.76
CA TYR A 91 6.76 6.47 4.67
C TYR A 91 6.09 7.08 3.44
N ARG A 92 6.07 8.40 3.39
CA ARG A 92 5.61 9.10 2.20
C ARG A 92 6.76 9.14 1.19
N GLY A 93 6.59 8.45 0.07
CA GLY A 93 7.52 8.51 -1.05
C GLY A 93 7.47 9.88 -1.75
N SER A 94 8.55 10.23 -2.36
CA SER A 94 8.66 11.48 -3.12
C SER A 94 8.36 11.27 -4.59
#